data_111a58a1449f48c6f121df1a24cfb8b6
#
_entry.id   111a58a1449f48c6f121df1a24cfb8b6
#
_cell.length_a   1.000
_cell.length_b   1.000
_cell.length_c   1.000
_cell.angle_alpha   90.00
_cell.angle_beta   90.00
_cell.angle_gamma   90.00
#
_symmetry.space_group_name_H-M   'P 1'
#
loop_
_entity.id
_entity.type
_entity.pdbx_description
1 polymer ?
#
loop_
_entity_poly.entity_id
_entity_poly.type
_entity_poly.pdbx_seq_one_letter_code
_entity_poly.pdbx_strand_id
1 'polypeptide(L)'
;LAQVLIKPMGEFGADIVVGSVQRFGVPIACGGPHAAFFATKEIYKRQIPGRIVGSSVDVEGNTALRLALQTREQHIRRDKATSNICTAQVLLAVLSSFYAVHHGPEGLTRIAKKIVKYRSCFEFMLNDLDYHLDKYSRFDSVDIYCQEASKIIRLASKKGYNLRVLPIGSSVSKAKGFGVAFDELTSDIEVYKIYQILAKVKGKDFKDISCFMDENNIFLSQIPLREKPWLEQSVFNKYQSETDLMRYIHYLVAKDFSLVQGMIPL
;
A
#
# COMPACT_ATOMS: atom_id res chain seq x y z
N LEU A 1 -0.15 -3.57 -0.29
CA LEU A 1 -1.26 -4.43 -0.79
C LEU A 1 -0.77 -5.75 -1.40
N ALA A 2 0.44 -5.85 -2.00
CA ALA A 2 0.94 -7.13 -2.52
C ALA A 2 0.92 -8.24 -1.47
N GLN A 3 1.34 -7.94 -0.22
CA GLN A 3 1.35 -8.87 0.92
C GLN A 3 -0.03 -9.48 1.25
N VAL A 4 -1.11 -8.88 0.77
CA VAL A 4 -2.47 -9.40 0.94
C VAL A 4 -2.67 -10.68 0.13
N LEU A 5 -2.12 -10.73 -1.08
CA LEU A 5 -2.33 -11.85 -2.01
C LEU A 5 -1.22 -12.91 -1.95
N ILE A 6 0.00 -12.51 -1.62
CA ILE A 6 1.14 -13.43 -1.65
C ILE A 6 1.37 -14.10 -0.30
N LYS A 7 2.00 -15.27 -0.33
CA LYS A 7 2.43 -16.00 0.85
C LYS A 7 3.24 -15.08 1.78
N PRO A 8 3.01 -15.09 3.10
CA PRO A 8 3.75 -14.24 4.04
C PRO A 8 5.26 -14.40 3.94
N MET A 9 5.99 -13.29 3.97
CA MET A 9 7.46 -13.31 3.83
C MET A 9 8.16 -14.13 4.93
N GLY A 10 7.59 -14.20 6.13
CA GLY A 10 8.10 -15.05 7.20
C GLY A 10 8.06 -16.55 6.84
N GLU A 11 7.13 -16.98 6.00
CA GLU A 11 7.04 -18.37 5.51
C GLU A 11 8.06 -18.69 4.40
N PHE A 12 8.70 -17.66 3.83
CA PHE A 12 9.89 -17.80 2.98
C PHE A 12 11.20 -17.77 3.78
N GLY A 13 11.11 -17.71 5.12
CA GLY A 13 12.28 -17.71 6.00
C GLY A 13 12.80 -16.33 6.39
N ALA A 14 12.15 -15.23 5.99
CA ALA A 14 12.57 -13.90 6.39
C ALA A 14 12.50 -13.72 7.91
N ASP A 15 13.56 -13.16 8.50
CA ASP A 15 13.63 -12.85 9.92
C ASP A 15 13.04 -11.48 10.23
N ILE A 16 13.17 -10.55 9.31
CA ILE A 16 12.68 -9.17 9.41
C ILE A 16 12.03 -8.80 8.08
N VAL A 17 10.86 -8.19 8.14
CA VAL A 17 10.12 -7.67 6.99
C VAL A 17 9.74 -6.23 7.25
N VAL A 18 10.13 -5.36 6.33
CA VAL A 18 9.79 -3.93 6.36
C VAL A 18 9.12 -3.52 5.07
N GLY A 19 8.24 -2.54 5.13
CA GLY A 19 7.59 -2.04 3.94
C GLY A 19 6.75 -0.79 4.19
N SER A 20 6.32 -0.16 3.11
CA SER A 20 5.44 0.99 3.18
C SER A 20 3.99 0.57 3.34
N VAL A 21 3.23 1.32 4.16
CA VAL A 21 1.76 1.22 4.24
C VAL A 21 1.06 2.39 3.56
N GLN A 22 1.77 3.12 2.69
CA GLN A 22 1.20 4.22 1.90
C GLN A 22 -0.10 3.83 1.19
N ARG A 23 -0.18 2.60 0.69
CA ARG A 23 -1.34 2.02 0.01
C ARG A 23 -2.49 1.62 0.95
N PHE A 24 -2.38 1.91 2.25
CA PHE A 24 -3.44 1.73 3.24
C PHE A 24 -4.08 3.07 3.59
N GLY A 25 -4.56 3.79 2.59
CA GLY A 25 -5.30 5.03 2.75
C GLY A 25 -4.47 6.27 3.11
N VAL A 26 -3.14 6.19 3.09
CA VAL A 26 -2.28 7.34 3.39
C VAL A 26 -2.12 8.19 2.13
N PRO A 27 -2.55 9.46 2.12
CA PRO A 27 -2.43 10.32 0.95
C PRO A 27 -0.97 10.66 0.63
N ILE A 28 -0.66 10.88 -0.64
CA ILE A 28 0.68 11.26 -1.11
C ILE A 28 1.06 12.68 -0.64
N ALA A 29 0.09 13.54 -0.41
CA ALA A 29 0.14 14.89 0.16
C ALA A 29 1.53 15.55 0.13
N CYS A 30 1.88 16.20 -0.97
CA CYS A 30 3.13 16.95 -1.16
C CYS A 30 4.41 16.14 -0.88
N GLY A 31 4.35 14.82 -1.05
CA GLY A 31 5.49 13.94 -0.89
C GLY A 31 5.73 13.39 0.52
N GLY A 32 4.77 13.50 1.42
CA GLY A 32 4.90 12.91 2.75
C GLY A 32 3.98 13.53 3.78
N PRO A 33 4.02 13.06 5.04
CA PRO A 33 4.86 11.98 5.58
C PRO A 33 4.41 10.58 5.14
N HIS A 34 5.30 9.59 5.30
CA HIS A 34 5.05 8.19 4.97
C HIS A 34 4.80 7.36 6.22
N ALA A 35 4.01 6.29 6.08
CA ALA A 35 3.87 5.26 7.09
C ALA A 35 4.49 3.95 6.60
N ALA A 36 5.00 3.17 7.55
CA ALA A 36 5.66 1.90 7.28
C ALA A 36 5.25 0.84 8.31
N PHE A 37 5.46 -0.41 7.96
CA PHE A 37 5.35 -1.52 8.90
C PHE A 37 6.72 -2.17 9.12
N PHE A 38 6.88 -2.75 10.30
CA PHE A 38 8.02 -3.55 10.69
C PHE A 38 7.50 -4.83 11.35
N ALA A 39 7.89 -5.98 10.83
CA ALA A 39 7.55 -7.28 11.38
C ALA A 39 8.81 -8.11 11.57
N THR A 40 8.91 -8.85 12.68
CA THR A 40 10.06 -9.68 12.99
C THR A 40 9.67 -10.89 13.82
N LYS A 41 10.58 -11.86 13.91
CA LYS A 41 10.43 -13.02 14.80
C LYS A 41 10.51 -12.60 16.27
N GLU A 42 9.83 -13.34 17.13
CA GLU A 42 9.77 -13.10 18.58
C GLU A 42 11.16 -12.97 19.25
N ILE A 43 12.13 -13.71 18.77
CA ILE A 43 13.50 -13.70 19.31
C ILE A 43 14.17 -12.32 19.22
N TYR A 44 13.76 -11.48 18.27
CA TYR A 44 14.34 -10.14 18.05
C TYR A 44 13.58 -9.02 18.75
N LYS A 45 12.49 -9.30 19.47
CA LYS A 45 11.64 -8.27 20.11
C LYS A 45 12.39 -7.28 21.00
N ARG A 46 13.53 -7.69 21.59
CA ARG A 46 14.38 -6.81 22.42
C ARG A 46 15.32 -5.92 21.62
N GLN A 47 15.48 -6.19 20.32
CA GLN A 47 16.44 -5.49 19.45
C GLN A 47 15.74 -4.54 18.47
N ILE A 48 14.42 -4.65 18.28
CA ILE A 48 13.67 -3.80 17.34
C ILE A 48 13.70 -2.34 17.80
N PRO A 49 13.73 -1.38 16.89
CA PRO A 49 13.54 0.02 17.21
C PRO A 49 12.09 0.30 17.61
N GLY A 50 11.89 1.41 18.34
CA GLY A 50 10.55 1.89 18.70
C GLY A 50 9.98 1.25 19.97
N ARG A 51 8.72 1.58 20.20
CA ARG A 51 7.97 1.17 21.38
C ARG A 51 7.17 -0.08 21.11
N ILE A 52 7.05 -0.93 22.12
CA ILE A 52 6.18 -2.11 22.10
C ILE A 52 5.07 -1.90 23.12
N VAL A 53 3.84 -2.06 22.70
CA VAL A 53 2.67 -2.09 23.58
C VAL A 53 2.34 -3.56 23.86
N GLY A 54 2.25 -3.89 25.13
CA GLY A 54 1.86 -5.22 25.60
C GLY A 54 0.48 -5.21 26.24
N SER A 55 -0.17 -6.37 26.26
CA SER A 55 -1.38 -6.57 27.03
C SER A 55 -1.04 -6.96 28.46
N SER A 56 -1.72 -6.35 29.43
CA SER A 56 -1.64 -6.61 30.87
C SER A 56 -3.06 -6.63 31.44
N VAL A 57 -3.18 -6.66 32.72
CA VAL A 57 -4.45 -6.50 33.42
C VAL A 57 -4.40 -5.32 34.37
N ASP A 58 -5.51 -4.62 34.54
CA ASP A 58 -5.67 -3.56 35.52
C ASP A 58 -5.96 -4.14 36.92
N VAL A 59 -6.17 -3.27 37.90
CA VAL A 59 -6.47 -3.64 39.29
C VAL A 59 -7.80 -4.39 39.43
N GLU A 60 -8.72 -4.20 38.49
CA GLU A 60 -10.03 -4.86 38.45
C GLU A 60 -10.02 -6.16 37.61
N GLY A 61 -8.87 -6.54 37.07
CA GLY A 61 -8.72 -7.74 36.23
C GLY A 61 -9.10 -7.57 34.77
N ASN A 62 -9.40 -6.35 34.31
CA ASN A 62 -9.70 -6.08 32.91
C ASN A 62 -8.42 -5.98 32.07
N THR A 63 -8.52 -6.26 30.79
CA THR A 63 -7.40 -6.11 29.85
C THR A 63 -6.97 -4.64 29.76
N ALA A 64 -5.70 -4.38 30.06
CA ALA A 64 -5.10 -3.05 29.96
C ALA A 64 -3.88 -3.09 29.05
N LEU A 65 -3.73 -2.06 28.21
CA LEU A 65 -2.58 -1.90 27.34
C LEU A 65 -1.52 -1.03 28.02
N ARG A 66 -0.27 -1.43 27.92
CA ARG A 66 0.85 -0.65 28.48
C ARG A 66 2.10 -0.78 27.63
N LEU A 67 3.03 0.17 27.78
CA LEU A 67 4.35 0.05 27.20
C LEU A 67 5.09 -1.14 27.82
N ALA A 68 5.63 -2.00 26.96
CA ALA A 68 6.47 -3.13 27.34
C ALA A 68 7.93 -2.86 26.98
N LEU A 69 8.88 -3.48 27.73
CA LEU A 69 10.32 -3.33 27.50
C LEU A 69 10.81 -1.88 27.57
N GLN A 70 10.33 -1.12 28.53
CA GLN A 70 10.56 0.32 28.70
C GLN A 70 12.03 0.74 28.86
N THR A 71 12.95 -0.19 29.17
CA THR A 71 14.38 0.11 29.34
C THR A 71 15.05 0.73 28.11
N ARG A 72 14.34 0.79 26.97
CA ARG A 72 14.79 1.41 25.72
C ARG A 72 14.34 2.86 25.57
N GLU A 73 13.53 3.37 26.48
CA GLU A 73 13.04 4.75 26.45
C GLU A 73 14.11 5.72 26.97
N GLN A 74 14.21 6.88 26.34
CA GLN A 74 15.20 7.90 26.68
C GLN A 74 15.08 8.40 28.12
N HIS A 75 13.87 8.49 28.65
CA HIS A 75 13.63 8.93 30.04
C HIS A 75 14.06 7.92 31.08
N ILE A 76 14.31 6.66 30.67
CA ILE A 76 14.81 5.59 31.57
C ILE A 76 16.33 5.41 31.43
N ARG A 77 16.82 5.30 30.18
CA ARG A 77 18.23 5.10 29.86
C ARG A 77 18.57 5.81 28.55
N ARG A 78 18.94 7.07 28.65
CA ARG A 78 19.23 7.93 27.49
C ARG A 78 20.33 7.37 26.59
N ASP A 79 21.41 6.87 27.18
CA ASP A 79 22.56 6.29 26.47
C ASP A 79 22.27 4.94 25.78
N LYS A 80 21.22 4.27 26.20
CA LYS A 80 20.80 2.95 25.65
C LYS A 80 19.47 2.99 24.89
N ALA A 81 18.93 4.17 24.67
CA ALA A 81 17.72 4.32 23.88
C ALA A 81 17.97 3.92 22.43
N THR A 82 17.15 3.01 21.89
CA THR A 82 17.34 2.47 20.56
C THR A 82 16.67 3.30 19.48
N SER A 83 15.65 4.08 19.81
CA SER A 83 14.89 4.86 18.84
C SER A 83 14.03 5.92 19.50
N ASN A 84 13.76 7.00 18.76
CA ASN A 84 12.70 7.96 19.03
C ASN A 84 11.59 7.77 18.02
N ILE A 85 10.33 7.78 18.47
CA ILE A 85 9.17 7.79 17.60
C ILE A 85 8.74 9.24 17.42
N CYS A 86 8.62 9.67 16.17
CA CYS A 86 8.05 10.97 15.82
C CYS A 86 6.53 10.92 15.94
N THR A 87 5.92 11.92 16.58
CA THR A 87 4.46 12.03 16.74
C THR A 87 3.72 12.11 15.39
N ALA A 88 4.34 12.66 14.35
CA ALA A 88 3.79 12.71 13.00
C ALA A 88 3.42 11.33 12.44
N GLN A 89 4.10 10.26 12.84
CA GLN A 89 3.83 8.90 12.37
C GLN A 89 2.59 8.25 13.01
N VAL A 90 2.15 8.73 14.17
CA VAL A 90 1.01 8.14 14.91
C VAL A 90 -0.28 8.24 14.09
N LEU A 91 -0.60 9.42 13.56
CA LEU A 91 -1.81 9.61 12.74
C LEU A 91 -1.81 8.71 11.51
N LEU A 92 -0.68 8.55 10.85
CA LEU A 92 -0.57 7.70 9.67
C LEU A 92 -0.73 6.21 10.01
N ALA A 93 -0.23 5.79 11.17
CA ALA A 93 -0.44 4.43 11.69
C ALA A 93 -1.92 4.19 11.99
N VAL A 94 -2.59 5.17 12.60
CA VAL A 94 -4.04 5.14 12.86
C VAL A 94 -4.82 5.05 11.55
N LEU A 95 -4.56 5.92 10.57
CA LEU A 95 -5.21 5.88 9.25
C LEU A 95 -5.05 4.53 8.57
N SER A 96 -3.84 3.99 8.56
CA SER A 96 -3.57 2.67 7.97
C SER A 96 -4.32 1.54 8.68
N SER A 97 -4.43 1.62 10.00
CA SER A 97 -5.18 0.66 10.81
C SER A 97 -6.69 0.73 10.51
N PHE A 98 -7.25 1.94 10.45
CA PHE A 98 -8.67 2.13 10.11
C PHE A 98 -8.99 1.73 8.67
N TYR A 99 -8.06 1.91 7.74
CA TYR A 99 -8.22 1.39 6.37
C TYR A 99 -8.37 -0.13 6.39
N ALA A 100 -7.53 -0.83 7.16
CA ALA A 100 -7.64 -2.28 7.31
C ALA A 100 -8.92 -2.70 8.04
N VAL A 101 -9.36 -1.95 9.06
CA VAL A 101 -10.61 -2.20 9.78
C VAL A 101 -11.82 -2.05 8.87
N HIS A 102 -11.86 -0.97 8.06
CA HIS A 102 -12.98 -0.67 7.16
C HIS A 102 -13.10 -1.70 6.03
N HIS A 103 -12.01 -2.02 5.38
CA HIS A 103 -12.05 -2.95 4.23
C HIS A 103 -12.08 -4.42 4.63
N GLY A 104 -11.53 -4.76 5.78
CA GLY A 104 -11.38 -6.14 6.22
C GLY A 104 -10.55 -7.01 5.26
N PRO A 105 -10.40 -8.30 5.55
CA PRO A 105 -9.61 -9.20 4.71
C PRO A 105 -10.20 -9.35 3.29
N GLU A 106 -11.52 -9.39 3.16
CA GLU A 106 -12.19 -9.54 1.86
C GLU A 106 -12.06 -8.28 1.01
N GLY A 107 -12.30 -7.09 1.59
CA GLY A 107 -12.19 -5.81 0.90
C GLY A 107 -10.77 -5.55 0.41
N LEU A 108 -9.77 -5.79 1.27
CA LEU A 108 -8.35 -5.66 0.89
C LEU A 108 -7.96 -6.64 -0.20
N THR A 109 -8.46 -7.88 -0.15
CA THR A 109 -8.23 -8.88 -1.21
C THR A 109 -8.85 -8.45 -2.53
N ARG A 110 -10.08 -7.91 -2.52
CA ARG A 110 -10.76 -7.39 -3.70
C ARG A 110 -9.99 -6.21 -4.33
N ILE A 111 -9.52 -5.27 -3.50
CA ILE A 111 -8.69 -4.14 -3.95
C ILE A 111 -7.39 -4.65 -4.61
N ALA A 112 -6.68 -5.55 -3.94
CA ALA A 112 -5.43 -6.08 -4.46
C ALA A 112 -5.61 -6.85 -5.77
N LYS A 113 -6.67 -7.66 -5.91
CA LYS A 113 -7.03 -8.35 -7.15
C LYS A 113 -7.38 -7.38 -8.27
N LYS A 114 -8.13 -6.30 -7.97
CA LYS A 114 -8.45 -5.24 -8.94
C LYS A 114 -7.18 -4.62 -9.52
N ILE A 115 -6.22 -4.26 -8.68
CA ILE A 115 -4.93 -3.67 -9.08
C ILE A 115 -4.18 -4.64 -10.02
N VAL A 116 -4.08 -5.90 -9.65
CA VAL A 116 -3.42 -6.93 -10.48
C VAL A 116 -4.14 -7.11 -11.81
N LYS A 117 -5.49 -7.06 -11.82
CA LYS A 117 -6.28 -7.15 -13.05
C LYS A 117 -5.92 -6.02 -14.02
N TYR A 118 -5.90 -4.77 -13.58
CA TYR A 118 -5.53 -3.64 -14.44
C TYR A 118 -4.09 -3.72 -14.93
N ARG A 119 -3.17 -4.09 -14.06
CA ARG A 119 -1.77 -4.30 -14.44
C ARG A 119 -1.65 -5.39 -15.51
N SER A 120 -2.31 -6.54 -15.34
CA SER A 120 -2.28 -7.63 -16.32
C SER A 120 -2.93 -7.22 -17.64
N CYS A 121 -4.09 -6.56 -17.60
CA CYS A 121 -4.74 -6.01 -18.78
C CYS A 121 -3.79 -5.09 -19.57
N PHE A 122 -3.09 -4.19 -18.87
CA PHE A 122 -2.14 -3.29 -19.49
C PHE A 122 -0.93 -4.02 -20.10
N GLU A 123 -0.44 -5.07 -19.47
CA GLU A 123 0.63 -5.92 -20.05
C GLU A 123 0.17 -6.59 -21.36
N PHE A 124 -1.08 -7.06 -21.45
CA PHE A 124 -1.63 -7.57 -22.71
C PHE A 124 -1.73 -6.48 -23.78
N MET A 125 -2.17 -5.28 -23.43
CA MET A 125 -2.17 -4.11 -24.32
C MET A 125 -0.79 -3.77 -24.83
N LEU A 126 0.23 -3.83 -23.96
CA LEU A 126 1.63 -3.59 -24.35
C LEU A 126 2.14 -4.64 -25.32
N ASN A 127 1.82 -5.92 -25.08
CA ASN A 127 2.19 -7.01 -25.99
C ASN A 127 1.50 -6.86 -27.36
N ASP A 128 0.24 -6.42 -27.40
CA ASP A 128 -0.48 -6.15 -28.65
C ASP A 128 0.19 -5.02 -29.48
N LEU A 129 0.84 -4.10 -28.80
CA LEU A 129 1.60 -2.99 -29.41
C LEU A 129 3.08 -3.30 -29.63
N ASP A 130 3.52 -4.56 -29.44
CA ASP A 130 4.93 -5.00 -29.57
C ASP A 130 5.90 -4.25 -28.64
N TYR A 131 5.46 -3.87 -27.44
CA TYR A 131 6.37 -3.44 -26.41
C TYR A 131 7.01 -4.66 -25.71
N HIS A 132 8.31 -4.61 -25.56
CA HIS A 132 9.01 -5.68 -24.83
C HIS A 132 8.88 -5.49 -23.33
N LEU A 133 8.47 -6.54 -22.62
CA LEU A 133 8.37 -6.59 -21.17
C LEU A 133 9.32 -7.66 -20.62
N ASP A 134 10.07 -7.31 -19.57
CA ASP A 134 10.85 -8.29 -18.84
C ASP A 134 9.96 -9.33 -18.17
N LYS A 135 10.43 -10.57 -18.08
CA LYS A 135 9.71 -11.71 -17.48
C LYS A 135 9.77 -11.70 -15.95
N TYR A 136 9.39 -10.61 -15.31
CA TYR A 136 9.30 -10.54 -13.85
C TYR A 136 7.85 -10.58 -13.39
N SER A 137 7.63 -11.19 -12.23
CA SER A 137 6.34 -11.07 -11.54
C SER A 137 6.19 -9.64 -11.00
N ARG A 138 5.06 -9.01 -11.33
CA ARG A 138 4.74 -7.62 -10.95
C ARG A 138 3.44 -7.59 -10.15
N PHE A 139 3.31 -6.62 -9.26
CA PHE A 139 2.06 -6.42 -8.54
C PHE A 139 1.25 -5.27 -9.15
N ASP A 140 1.76 -4.06 -9.08
CA ASP A 140 1.01 -2.83 -9.39
C ASP A 140 1.72 -1.90 -10.39
N SER A 141 2.93 -2.20 -10.81
CA SER A 141 3.71 -1.30 -11.64
C SER A 141 4.33 -2.02 -12.81
N VAL A 142 4.38 -1.35 -13.96
CA VAL A 142 5.02 -1.83 -15.17
C VAL A 142 6.03 -0.78 -15.65
N ASP A 143 7.27 -1.20 -15.85
CA ASP A 143 8.33 -0.38 -16.43
C ASP A 143 8.59 -0.83 -17.87
N ILE A 144 8.62 0.13 -18.79
CA ILE A 144 8.76 -0.08 -20.23
C ILE A 144 9.94 0.73 -20.73
N TYR A 145 10.92 0.08 -21.34
CA TYR A 145 12.05 0.72 -22.01
C TYR A 145 11.81 0.76 -23.51
N CYS A 146 11.87 1.96 -24.11
CA CYS A 146 11.66 2.16 -25.54
C CYS A 146 12.27 3.48 -26.01
N GLN A 147 12.55 3.55 -27.30
CA GLN A 147 13.14 4.75 -27.90
C GLN A 147 12.17 5.96 -27.88
N GLU A 148 10.88 5.70 -27.94
CA GLU A 148 9.83 6.72 -27.98
C GLU A 148 9.43 7.25 -26.59
N ALA A 149 10.10 6.83 -25.51
CA ALA A 149 9.74 7.16 -24.13
C ALA A 149 9.49 8.66 -23.90
N SER A 150 10.40 9.52 -24.37
CA SER A 150 10.24 10.98 -24.25
C SER A 150 8.98 11.52 -24.93
N LYS A 151 8.62 10.98 -26.09
CA LYS A 151 7.42 11.35 -26.84
C LYS A 151 6.16 10.89 -26.11
N ILE A 152 6.15 9.66 -25.61
CA ILE A 152 5.04 9.06 -24.84
C ILE A 152 4.78 9.88 -23.59
N ILE A 153 5.81 10.16 -22.77
CA ILE A 153 5.68 10.92 -21.52
C ILE A 153 5.09 12.32 -21.80
N ARG A 154 5.56 13.02 -22.82
CA ARG A 154 5.03 14.34 -23.18
C ARG A 154 3.57 14.28 -23.65
N LEU A 155 3.20 13.27 -24.43
CA LEU A 155 1.81 13.10 -24.88
C LEU A 155 0.89 12.75 -23.73
N ALA A 156 1.32 11.86 -22.82
CA ALA A 156 0.59 11.51 -21.62
C ALA A 156 0.38 12.73 -20.72
N SER A 157 1.43 13.52 -20.48
CA SER A 157 1.36 14.76 -19.69
C SER A 157 0.36 15.77 -20.27
N LYS A 158 0.33 15.95 -21.62
CA LYS A 158 -0.67 16.81 -22.30
C LYS A 158 -2.12 16.31 -22.11
N LYS A 159 -2.29 15.04 -21.79
CA LYS A 159 -3.61 14.41 -21.50
C LYS A 159 -3.91 14.32 -20.00
N GLY A 160 -3.05 14.88 -19.14
CA GLY A 160 -3.20 14.88 -17.70
C GLY A 160 -2.62 13.65 -16.96
N TYR A 161 -1.83 12.83 -17.65
CA TYR A 161 -1.21 11.63 -17.07
C TYR A 161 0.29 11.84 -16.83
N ASN A 162 0.73 11.69 -15.58
CA ASN A 162 2.13 11.75 -15.19
C ASN A 162 2.72 10.34 -15.16
N LEU A 163 3.50 9.99 -16.18
CA LEU A 163 4.24 8.75 -16.23
C LEU A 163 5.60 8.91 -15.57
N ARG A 164 6.04 7.89 -14.84
CA ARG A 164 7.37 7.90 -14.21
C ARG A 164 8.45 7.86 -15.29
N VAL A 165 9.43 8.76 -15.19
CA VAL A 165 10.57 8.80 -16.10
C VAL A 165 11.60 7.74 -15.70
N LEU A 166 12.11 6.96 -16.67
CA LEU A 166 13.16 5.96 -16.45
C LEU A 166 14.43 6.29 -17.25
N PRO A 167 15.63 6.14 -16.63
CA PRO A 167 15.84 5.81 -15.21
C PRO A 167 15.36 6.96 -14.30
N ILE A 168 15.04 6.60 -13.04
CA ILE A 168 14.54 7.57 -12.05
C ILE A 168 15.53 8.71 -11.87
N GLY A 169 15.02 9.95 -11.79
CA GLY A 169 15.83 11.16 -11.67
C GLY A 169 16.30 11.75 -13.00
N SER A 170 16.03 11.07 -14.11
CA SER A 170 16.32 11.62 -15.44
C SER A 170 15.31 12.69 -15.86
N SER A 171 15.74 13.63 -16.70
CA SER A 171 14.81 14.54 -17.37
C SER A 171 14.02 13.80 -18.46
N VAL A 172 12.83 14.32 -18.80
CA VAL A 172 11.98 13.73 -19.85
C VAL A 172 12.71 13.65 -21.21
N SER A 173 13.59 14.60 -21.53
CA SER A 173 14.38 14.59 -22.77
C SER A 173 15.43 13.47 -22.82
N LYS A 174 15.85 12.94 -21.67
CA LYS A 174 16.81 11.85 -21.52
C LYS A 174 16.15 10.52 -21.14
N ALA A 175 14.82 10.45 -21.19
CA ALA A 175 14.10 9.23 -20.83
C ALA A 175 14.44 8.07 -21.77
N LYS A 176 14.81 6.93 -21.19
CA LYS A 176 15.03 5.65 -21.88
C LYS A 176 13.82 4.73 -21.74
N GLY A 177 12.87 5.11 -20.91
CA GLY A 177 11.66 4.36 -20.62
C GLY A 177 10.69 5.16 -19.79
N PHE A 178 9.56 4.56 -19.50
CA PHE A 178 8.53 5.11 -18.60
C PHE A 178 7.92 4.02 -17.74
N GLY A 179 7.41 4.42 -16.58
CA GLY A 179 6.70 3.50 -15.68
C GLY A 179 5.26 3.91 -15.49
N VAL A 180 4.37 2.93 -15.41
CA VAL A 180 2.94 3.08 -15.08
C VAL A 180 2.67 2.33 -13.79
N ALA A 181 1.93 2.95 -12.85
CA ALA A 181 1.50 2.33 -11.62
C ALA A 181 -0.02 2.38 -11.51
N PHE A 182 -0.59 1.30 -10.99
CA PHE A 182 -2.03 1.10 -10.81
C PHE A 182 -2.38 1.09 -9.33
N ASP A 183 -3.55 1.60 -8.98
CA ASP A 183 -4.06 1.66 -7.63
C ASP A 183 -5.56 1.32 -7.57
N GLU A 184 -6.16 1.45 -6.40
CA GLU A 184 -7.59 1.19 -6.17
C GLU A 184 -8.51 2.17 -6.91
N LEU A 185 -8.02 3.36 -7.26
CA LEU A 185 -8.79 4.38 -7.99
C LEU A 185 -8.70 4.21 -9.50
N THR A 186 -7.75 3.41 -9.99
CA THR A 186 -7.59 3.13 -11.41
C THR A 186 -8.88 2.64 -12.05
N SER A 187 -9.24 3.22 -13.19
CA SER A 187 -10.43 2.91 -13.98
C SER A 187 -10.09 2.40 -15.37
N ASP A 188 -11.06 1.71 -15.99
CA ASP A 188 -10.98 1.23 -17.39
C ASP A 188 -10.64 2.38 -18.35
N ILE A 189 -11.27 3.55 -18.13
CA ILE A 189 -11.10 4.73 -18.97
C ILE A 189 -9.65 5.22 -18.96
N GLU A 190 -9.00 5.24 -17.79
CA GLU A 190 -7.62 5.70 -17.65
C GLU A 190 -6.63 4.74 -18.30
N VAL A 191 -6.79 3.44 -18.05
CA VAL A 191 -5.95 2.41 -18.67
C VAL A 191 -6.08 2.48 -20.19
N TYR A 192 -7.31 2.60 -20.70
CA TYR A 192 -7.59 2.67 -22.12
C TYR A 192 -7.01 3.93 -22.78
N LYS A 193 -7.10 5.08 -22.12
CA LYS A 193 -6.49 6.33 -22.64
C LYS A 193 -4.97 6.25 -22.75
N ILE A 194 -4.31 5.61 -21.80
CA ILE A 194 -2.85 5.38 -21.88
C ILE A 194 -2.54 4.44 -23.05
N TYR A 195 -3.30 3.36 -23.20
CA TYR A 195 -3.15 2.44 -24.33
C TYR A 195 -3.30 3.15 -25.69
N GLN A 196 -4.32 4.00 -25.85
CA GLN A 196 -4.51 4.81 -27.07
C GLN A 196 -3.31 5.74 -27.37
N ILE A 197 -2.70 6.32 -26.32
CA ILE A 197 -1.49 7.15 -26.50
C ILE A 197 -0.34 6.29 -27.04
N LEU A 198 -0.15 5.10 -26.49
CA LEU A 198 0.90 4.17 -26.90
C LEU A 198 0.69 3.69 -28.34
N ALA A 199 -0.54 3.27 -28.69
CA ALA A 199 -0.90 2.84 -30.04
C ALA A 199 -0.64 3.95 -31.08
N LYS A 200 -1.05 5.19 -30.77
CA LYS A 200 -0.80 6.35 -31.63
C LYS A 200 0.71 6.60 -31.85
N VAL A 201 1.55 6.41 -30.83
CA VAL A 201 3.00 6.60 -30.98
C VAL A 201 3.61 5.52 -31.85
N LYS A 202 3.12 4.28 -31.74
CA LYS A 202 3.54 3.13 -32.56
C LYS A 202 2.96 3.13 -33.97
N GLY A 203 1.98 4.02 -34.28
CA GLY A 203 1.28 3.99 -35.55
C GLY A 203 0.42 2.75 -35.77
N LYS A 204 -0.07 2.16 -34.69
CA LYS A 204 -0.94 1.00 -34.70
C LYS A 204 -2.39 1.36 -34.39
N ASP A 205 -3.32 0.57 -34.92
CA ASP A 205 -4.71 0.60 -34.48
C ASP A 205 -4.82 0.05 -33.06
N PHE A 206 -5.84 0.51 -32.34
CA PHE A 206 -6.10 0.06 -30.98
C PHE A 206 -7.42 -0.72 -30.93
N LYS A 207 -7.42 -1.80 -30.16
CA LYS A 207 -8.57 -2.66 -29.92
C LYS A 207 -9.42 -2.12 -28.79
N ASP A 208 -10.69 -2.55 -28.72
CA ASP A 208 -11.55 -2.23 -27.60
C ASP A 208 -10.99 -2.84 -26.30
N ILE A 209 -11.19 -2.14 -25.17
CA ILE A 209 -10.69 -2.57 -23.86
C ILE A 209 -11.23 -3.94 -23.43
N SER A 210 -12.47 -4.28 -23.85
CA SER A 210 -13.08 -5.57 -23.56
C SER A 210 -12.26 -6.77 -24.04
N CYS A 211 -11.46 -6.58 -25.09
CA CYS A 211 -10.56 -7.62 -25.61
C CYS A 211 -9.46 -8.02 -24.60
N PHE A 212 -9.18 -7.18 -23.62
CA PHE A 212 -8.08 -7.35 -22.66
C PHE A 212 -8.55 -7.61 -21.22
N MET A 213 -9.84 -7.39 -20.94
CA MET A 213 -10.40 -7.43 -19.56
C MET A 213 -10.85 -8.82 -19.11
N ASP A 214 -10.44 -9.88 -19.80
CA ASP A 214 -10.81 -11.26 -19.42
C ASP A 214 -10.25 -11.59 -18.03
N GLU A 215 -11.13 -12.12 -17.16
CA GLU A 215 -10.79 -12.52 -15.79
C GLU A 215 -9.81 -13.69 -15.73
N ASN A 216 -9.73 -14.51 -16.78
CA ASN A 216 -8.76 -15.60 -16.89
C ASN A 216 -7.32 -15.10 -17.13
N ASN A 217 -7.14 -13.84 -17.47
CA ASN A 217 -5.86 -13.21 -17.76
C ASN A 217 -5.19 -12.57 -16.53
N ILE A 218 -5.63 -12.89 -15.32
CA ILE A 218 -5.00 -12.36 -14.09
C ILE A 218 -3.75 -13.17 -13.77
N PHE A 219 -2.58 -12.64 -14.13
CA PHE A 219 -1.31 -13.29 -13.83
C PHE A 219 -0.68 -12.80 -12.53
N LEU A 220 -0.78 -13.62 -11.49
CA LEU A 220 0.16 -13.64 -10.36
C LEU A 220 1.08 -14.88 -10.50
N SER A 221 1.32 -15.31 -11.74
CA SER A 221 2.03 -16.55 -12.05
C SER A 221 3.45 -16.52 -11.51
N GLN A 222 3.81 -17.44 -10.69
CA GLN A 222 5.12 -17.78 -10.10
C GLN A 222 5.34 -17.38 -8.63
N ILE A 223 4.51 -16.54 -8.02
CA ILE A 223 4.61 -16.25 -6.59
C ILE A 223 3.55 -17.06 -5.85
N PRO A 224 3.92 -17.88 -4.85
CA PRO A 224 2.95 -18.59 -4.02
C PRO A 224 1.95 -17.63 -3.38
N LEU A 225 0.67 -17.93 -3.52
CA LEU A 225 -0.40 -17.13 -2.96
C LEU A 225 -0.58 -17.41 -1.46
N ARG A 226 -1.25 -16.51 -0.78
CA ARG A 226 -1.65 -16.67 0.61
C ARG A 226 -2.79 -17.70 0.68
N GLU A 227 -2.58 -18.74 1.46
CA GLU A 227 -3.55 -19.81 1.70
C GLU A 227 -4.20 -19.68 3.08
N LYS A 228 -3.43 -19.19 4.07
CA LYS A 228 -3.89 -19.08 5.45
C LYS A 228 -4.81 -17.88 5.67
N PRO A 229 -5.84 -18.02 6.50
CA PRO A 229 -6.63 -16.89 6.99
C PRO A 229 -5.75 -15.80 7.62
N TRP A 230 -6.22 -14.57 7.56
CA TRP A 230 -5.53 -13.42 8.10
C TRP A 230 -6.53 -12.34 8.50
N LEU A 231 -6.14 -11.43 9.39
CA LEU A 231 -7.03 -10.43 9.99
C LEU A 231 -8.31 -11.06 10.58
N GLU A 232 -8.14 -12.18 11.28
CA GLU A 232 -9.25 -12.94 11.88
C GLU A 232 -9.85 -12.26 13.12
N GLN A 233 -9.15 -11.25 13.69
CA GLN A 233 -9.63 -10.50 14.82
C GLN A 233 -10.96 -9.80 14.46
N SER A 234 -11.90 -9.82 15.40
CA SER A 234 -13.26 -9.31 15.19
C SER A 234 -13.31 -7.85 14.71
N VAL A 235 -12.33 -7.04 15.09
CA VAL A 235 -12.23 -5.63 14.69
C VAL A 235 -12.13 -5.45 13.18
N PHE A 236 -11.49 -6.35 12.46
CA PHE A 236 -11.36 -6.30 11.00
C PHE A 236 -12.56 -6.86 10.24
N ASN A 237 -13.55 -7.42 10.97
CA ASN A 237 -14.71 -8.07 10.38
C ASN A 237 -16.04 -7.43 10.81
N LYS A 238 -16.00 -6.39 11.63
CA LYS A 238 -17.20 -5.79 12.24
C LYS A 238 -17.54 -4.39 11.74
N TYR A 239 -16.55 -3.56 11.44
CA TYR A 239 -16.75 -2.12 11.21
C TYR A 239 -16.54 -1.73 9.74
N GLN A 240 -17.22 -2.41 8.84
CA GLN A 240 -17.04 -2.29 7.38
C GLN A 240 -18.02 -1.32 6.70
N SER A 241 -19.02 -0.80 7.42
CA SER A 241 -19.85 0.29 6.95
C SER A 241 -19.34 1.64 7.48
N GLU A 242 -19.67 2.72 6.78
CA GLU A 242 -19.34 4.09 7.23
C GLU A 242 -19.89 4.36 8.63
N THR A 243 -21.16 4.03 8.87
CA THR A 243 -21.83 4.25 10.16
C THR A 243 -21.16 3.46 11.29
N ASP A 244 -20.82 2.18 11.05
CA ASP A 244 -20.20 1.36 12.08
C ASP A 244 -18.77 1.81 12.38
N LEU A 245 -18.03 2.23 11.34
CA LEU A 245 -16.69 2.79 11.53
C LEU A 245 -16.74 4.09 12.33
N MET A 246 -17.65 5.00 12.04
CA MET A 246 -17.84 6.24 12.79
C MET A 246 -18.19 5.97 14.26
N ARG A 247 -19.11 5.05 14.52
CA ARG A 247 -19.46 4.62 15.88
C ARG A 247 -18.28 4.02 16.63
N TYR A 248 -17.45 3.25 15.92
CA TYR A 248 -16.24 2.67 16.50
C TYR A 248 -15.20 3.74 16.83
N ILE A 249 -15.01 4.72 15.98
CA ILE A 249 -14.14 5.88 16.27
C ILE A 249 -14.62 6.61 17.53
N HIS A 250 -15.91 6.92 17.63
CA HIS A 250 -16.48 7.55 18.82
C HIS A 250 -16.33 6.69 20.07
N TYR A 251 -16.51 5.38 19.96
CA TYR A 251 -16.27 4.46 21.07
C TYR A 251 -14.81 4.51 21.56
N LEU A 252 -13.84 4.59 20.66
CA LEU A 252 -12.43 4.71 21.03
C LEU A 252 -12.12 6.09 21.64
N VAL A 253 -12.65 7.17 21.08
CA VAL A 253 -12.49 8.53 21.61
C VAL A 253 -13.05 8.64 23.03
N ALA A 254 -14.17 7.99 23.33
CA ALA A 254 -14.78 8.00 24.65
C ALA A 254 -14.00 7.24 25.74
N LYS A 255 -12.93 6.50 25.38
CA LYS A 255 -12.07 5.79 26.36
C LYS A 255 -11.04 6.70 27.02
N ASP A 256 -10.85 7.89 26.52
CA ASP A 256 -9.93 8.89 27.07
C ASP A 256 -10.57 10.27 26.99
N PHE A 257 -9.91 11.26 27.57
CA PHE A 257 -10.36 12.64 27.51
C PHE A 257 -10.40 13.15 26.06
N SER A 258 -11.54 13.73 25.68
CA SER A 258 -11.76 14.22 24.33
C SER A 258 -12.14 15.70 24.35
N LEU A 259 -11.69 16.45 23.34
CA LEU A 259 -12.03 17.87 23.14
C LEU A 259 -13.53 18.14 23.00
N VAL A 260 -14.32 17.14 22.55
CA VAL A 260 -15.78 17.26 22.46
C VAL A 260 -16.48 17.17 23.82
N GLN A 261 -15.76 16.73 24.86
CA GLN A 261 -16.25 16.56 26.23
C GLN A 261 -15.60 17.56 27.20
N GLY A 262 -14.46 18.11 26.83
CA GLY A 262 -13.68 19.00 27.66
C GLY A 262 -14.00 20.47 27.41
N MET A 263 -13.81 21.30 28.45
CA MET A 263 -13.96 22.73 28.36
C MET A 263 -12.61 23.47 28.20
N ILE A 264 -11.54 22.75 27.88
CA ILE A 264 -10.23 23.36 27.70
C ILE A 264 -10.12 23.83 26.25
N PRO A 265 -9.97 25.13 25.99
CA PRO A 265 -9.68 25.64 24.65
C PRO A 265 -8.26 25.22 24.25
N LEU A 266 -8.11 24.74 23.06
CA LEU A 266 -6.81 24.43 22.45
C LEU A 266 -6.49 25.43 21.37
#